data_7bcf8798ed0af57e6e130ada31e10043
#
_entry.id   7bcf8798ed0af57e6e130ada31e10043
#
_cell.length_a   1.000
_cell.length_b   1.000
_cell.length_c   1.000
_cell.angle_alpha   90.00
_cell.angle_beta   90.00
_cell.angle_gamma   90.00
#
_symmetry.space_group_name_H-M   'P 1'
#
loop_
_entity.id
_entity.type
_entity.pdbx_description
1 polymer ?
#
loop_
_entity_poly.entity_id
_entity_poly.type
_entity_poly.pdbx_seq_one_letter_code
_entity_poly.pdbx_strand_id
1 'polypeptide(L)'
;MRAITLNANGIRSAASKGAFDWLRQQDADVICLQETKAQEHQLAEHDVQIDGYHSFFFDAEKKGYAGVALYCRRKPDEILRGFGVDEFDREGRYLEARFGALSVVSLYLPSGSAGPERQASKFRFLDAFMPWMRSLSRKRRDYVLCGDWNIAHRPIDLRNWKSNQKNSGFLPEERAWMDELLGPAKFIDAFR
;
A
#
# COMPACT_ATOMS: atom_id res chain seq x y z
N MET A 1 -7.89 17.54 -2.44
CA MET A 1 -7.90 16.30 -1.63
C MET A 1 -6.56 16.16 -0.93
N ARG A 2 -6.57 15.88 0.37
CA ARG A 2 -5.40 15.57 1.18
C ARG A 2 -5.39 14.08 1.48
N ALA A 3 -4.42 13.35 0.93
CA ALA A 3 -4.20 11.93 1.21
C ALA A 3 -2.96 11.77 2.09
N ILE A 4 -3.03 10.89 3.07
CA ILE A 4 -1.90 10.50 3.92
C ILE A 4 -1.62 9.02 3.70
N THR A 5 -0.35 8.64 3.62
CA THR A 5 0.07 7.24 3.63
C THR A 5 1.04 6.99 4.77
N LEU A 6 0.88 5.86 5.46
CA LEU A 6 1.72 5.48 6.59
C LEU A 6 1.83 3.96 6.67
N ASN A 7 3.05 3.44 6.57
CA ASN A 7 3.32 2.07 6.99
C ASN A 7 3.28 2.02 8.52
N ALA A 8 2.25 1.37 9.07
CA ALA A 8 2.01 1.30 10.52
C ALA A 8 2.93 0.31 11.24
N ASN A 9 3.52 -0.65 10.50
CA ASN A 9 4.30 -1.74 11.06
C ASN A 9 3.62 -2.40 12.29
N GLY A 10 2.32 -2.63 12.16
CA GLY A 10 1.44 -3.13 13.22
C GLY A 10 0.56 -2.02 13.82
N ILE A 11 -0.69 -1.97 13.35
CA ILE A 11 -1.65 -0.90 13.70
C ILE A 11 -1.87 -0.74 15.21
N ARG A 12 -1.90 -1.83 15.97
CA ARG A 12 -2.05 -1.80 17.43
C ARG A 12 -0.86 -1.13 18.11
N SER A 13 0.36 -1.47 17.67
CA SER A 13 1.58 -0.82 18.18
C SER A 13 1.67 0.64 17.75
N ALA A 14 1.23 0.98 16.53
CA ALA A 14 1.18 2.35 16.08
C ALA A 14 0.20 3.18 16.92
N ALA A 15 -0.98 2.64 17.23
CA ALA A 15 -1.96 3.28 18.10
C ALA A 15 -1.39 3.55 19.50
N SER A 16 -0.78 2.55 20.14
CA SER A 16 -0.18 2.72 21.48
C SER A 16 0.96 3.74 21.54
N LYS A 17 1.54 4.09 20.39
CA LYS A 17 2.59 5.12 20.26
C LYS A 17 2.07 6.50 19.85
N GLY A 18 0.74 6.69 19.84
CA GLY A 18 0.12 7.98 19.52
C GLY A 18 -0.03 8.29 18.04
N ALA A 19 0.16 7.30 17.14
CA ALA A 19 0.02 7.54 15.70
C ALA A 19 -1.41 8.01 15.35
N PHE A 20 -2.43 7.48 16.01
CA PHE A 20 -3.82 7.86 15.77
C PHE A 20 -4.15 9.25 16.30
N ASP A 21 -3.53 9.67 17.42
CA ASP A 21 -3.67 11.06 17.93
C ASP A 21 -3.13 12.06 16.92
N TRP A 22 -2.01 11.72 16.30
CA TRP A 22 -1.43 12.53 15.22
C TRP A 22 -2.32 12.52 13.97
N LEU A 23 -2.81 11.35 13.53
CA LEU A 23 -3.67 11.22 12.35
C LEU A 23 -4.98 12.03 12.50
N ARG A 24 -5.60 12.05 13.68
CA ARG A 24 -6.81 12.84 13.97
C ARG A 24 -6.60 14.34 13.74
N GLN A 25 -5.38 14.84 13.94
CA GLN A 25 -5.04 16.25 13.79
C GLN A 25 -4.73 16.65 12.33
N GLN A 26 -4.63 15.70 11.41
CA GLN A 26 -4.13 15.97 10.07
C GLN A 26 -5.16 16.52 9.09
N ASP A 27 -6.44 16.50 9.41
CA ASP A 27 -7.53 16.94 8.53
C ASP A 27 -7.45 16.33 7.12
N ALA A 28 -7.19 15.01 7.05
CA ALA A 28 -7.05 14.30 5.79
C ALA A 28 -8.41 13.92 5.20
N ASP A 29 -8.51 13.89 3.88
CA ASP A 29 -9.68 13.32 3.19
C ASP A 29 -9.65 11.81 3.20
N VAL A 30 -8.43 11.24 3.00
CA VAL A 30 -8.19 9.79 3.01
C VAL A 30 -6.87 9.48 3.70
N ILE A 31 -6.85 8.43 4.53
CA ILE A 31 -5.66 7.91 5.18
C ILE A 31 -5.47 6.46 4.72
N CYS A 32 -4.31 6.15 4.16
CA CYS A 32 -3.91 4.84 3.67
C CYS A 32 -2.89 4.24 4.63
N LEU A 33 -3.22 3.12 5.28
CA LEU A 33 -2.30 2.43 6.18
C LEU A 33 -1.82 1.12 5.55
N GLN A 34 -0.54 0.82 5.72
CA GLN A 34 0.07 -0.44 5.32
C GLN A 34 0.60 -1.17 6.54
N GLU A 35 0.78 -2.48 6.41
CA GLU A 35 1.23 -3.37 7.49
C GLU A 35 0.39 -3.25 8.76
N THR A 36 -0.92 -3.40 8.63
CA THR A 36 -1.82 -3.41 9.79
C THR A 36 -1.49 -4.55 10.77
N LYS A 37 -1.05 -5.71 10.25
CA LYS A 37 -0.64 -6.89 11.04
C LYS A 37 -1.65 -7.27 12.12
N ALA A 38 -2.93 -7.05 11.88
CA ALA A 38 -4.02 -7.36 12.79
C ALA A 38 -5.25 -7.78 11.98
N GLN A 39 -6.08 -8.61 12.58
CA GLN A 39 -7.41 -8.91 12.05
C GLN A 39 -8.38 -7.81 12.52
N GLU A 40 -9.29 -7.37 11.67
CA GLU A 40 -10.23 -6.28 11.99
C GLU A 40 -10.97 -6.52 13.32
N HIS A 41 -11.42 -7.75 13.58
CA HIS A 41 -12.11 -8.10 14.82
C HIS A 41 -11.25 -7.94 16.09
N GLN A 42 -9.91 -7.86 15.97
CA GLN A 42 -8.99 -7.65 17.09
C GLN A 42 -8.80 -6.17 17.43
N LEU A 43 -9.41 -5.26 16.65
CA LEU A 43 -9.17 -3.82 16.77
C LEU A 43 -10.18 -3.11 17.67
N ALA A 44 -11.25 -3.79 18.09
CA ALA A 44 -12.32 -3.20 18.89
C ALA A 44 -11.85 -2.59 20.24
N GLU A 45 -10.80 -3.18 20.82
CA GLU A 45 -10.23 -2.75 22.12
C GLU A 45 -9.07 -1.74 21.96
N HIS A 46 -8.74 -1.37 20.71
CA HIS A 46 -7.64 -0.46 20.41
C HIS A 46 -8.16 0.88 19.91
N ASP A 47 -7.48 1.96 20.31
CA ASP A 47 -7.82 3.31 19.88
C ASP A 47 -7.36 3.58 18.43
N VAL A 48 -8.01 2.88 17.49
CA VAL A 48 -7.75 2.98 16.04
C VAL A 48 -8.92 3.65 15.29
N GLN A 49 -9.95 4.07 15.99
CA GLN A 49 -11.07 4.77 15.37
C GLN A 49 -10.73 6.27 15.21
N ILE A 50 -11.18 6.85 14.12
CA ILE A 50 -11.07 8.29 13.86
C ILE A 50 -12.49 8.82 13.63
N ASP A 51 -12.95 9.68 14.51
CA ASP A 51 -14.29 10.24 14.44
C ASP A 51 -14.52 10.99 13.12
N GLY A 52 -15.67 10.75 12.51
CA GLY A 52 -16.01 11.32 11.21
C GLY A 52 -15.38 10.61 10.01
N TYR A 53 -14.71 9.47 10.23
CA TYR A 53 -14.18 8.65 9.14
C TYR A 53 -14.87 7.29 9.05
N HIS A 54 -15.04 6.82 7.82
CA HIS A 54 -15.41 5.44 7.49
C HIS A 54 -14.11 4.64 7.33
N SER A 55 -13.94 3.59 8.15
CA SER A 55 -12.76 2.73 8.11
C SER A 55 -13.05 1.43 7.37
N PHE A 56 -12.07 0.98 6.58
CA PHE A 56 -12.13 -0.27 5.82
C PHE A 56 -10.80 -0.98 5.98
N PHE A 57 -10.88 -2.29 6.22
CA PHE A 57 -9.70 -3.14 6.40
C PHE A 57 -9.69 -4.26 5.36
N PHE A 58 -8.49 -4.66 5.00
CA PHE A 58 -8.26 -5.86 4.23
C PHE A 58 -7.08 -6.60 4.84
N ASP A 59 -7.41 -7.54 5.71
CA ASP A 59 -6.45 -8.29 6.51
C ASP A 59 -5.89 -9.45 5.70
N ALA A 60 -4.65 -9.88 6.03
CA ALA A 60 -4.14 -11.15 5.54
C ALA A 60 -4.83 -12.32 6.25
N GLU A 61 -5.02 -13.46 5.56
CA GLU A 61 -5.48 -14.70 6.19
C GLU A 61 -4.51 -15.14 7.30
N LYS A 62 -3.21 -14.92 7.08
CA LYS A 62 -2.18 -15.18 8.08
C LYS A 62 -2.20 -14.10 9.15
N LYS A 63 -2.53 -14.46 10.38
CA LYS A 63 -2.55 -13.55 11.53
C LYS A 63 -1.20 -12.87 11.77
N GLY A 64 -1.22 -11.59 12.08
CA GLY A 64 -0.03 -10.79 12.37
C GLY A 64 0.86 -10.48 11.16
N TYR A 65 0.33 -10.59 9.95
CA TYR A 65 1.08 -10.42 8.70
C TYR A 65 0.39 -9.42 7.78
N ALA A 66 1.17 -8.65 7.01
CA ALA A 66 0.70 -7.72 5.98
C ALA A 66 -0.56 -6.92 6.38
N GLY A 67 -1.55 -6.83 5.50
CA GLY A 67 -2.80 -6.12 5.70
C GLY A 67 -2.70 -4.63 5.40
N VAL A 68 -3.76 -4.06 4.82
CA VAL A 68 -3.89 -2.63 4.53
C VAL A 68 -5.22 -2.09 5.04
N ALA A 69 -5.28 -0.79 5.29
CA ALA A 69 -6.53 -0.13 5.69
C ALA A 69 -6.69 1.23 4.98
N LEU A 70 -7.94 1.67 4.90
CA LEU A 70 -8.34 2.99 4.43
C LEU A 70 -9.27 3.63 5.47
N TYR A 71 -9.01 4.89 5.78
CA TYR A 71 -9.94 5.75 6.53
C TYR A 71 -10.35 6.88 5.59
N CYS A 72 -11.65 7.01 5.34
CA CYS A 72 -12.20 7.95 4.37
C CYS A 72 -13.18 8.90 5.07
N ARG A 73 -12.96 10.21 4.98
CA ARG A 73 -13.87 11.20 5.55
C ARG A 73 -15.23 11.15 4.86
N ARG A 74 -15.25 11.06 3.54
CA ARG A 74 -16.45 10.79 2.76
C ARG A 74 -16.62 9.29 2.58
N LYS A 75 -17.84 8.77 2.75
CA LYS A 75 -18.14 7.36 2.44
C LYS A 75 -17.86 7.09 0.97
N PRO A 76 -17.04 6.08 0.64
CA PRO A 76 -16.82 5.65 -0.74
C PRO A 76 -18.09 5.10 -1.38
N ASP A 77 -18.19 5.23 -2.70
CA ASP A 77 -19.28 4.63 -3.47
C ASP A 77 -19.11 3.11 -3.55
N GLU A 78 -17.84 2.64 -3.58
CA GLU A 78 -17.48 1.23 -3.64
C GLU A 78 -16.12 0.99 -2.98
N ILE A 79 -15.94 -0.19 -2.40
CA ILE A 79 -14.66 -0.70 -1.86
C ILE A 79 -14.29 -1.99 -2.58
N LEU A 80 -13.09 -2.02 -3.17
CA LEU A 80 -12.53 -3.24 -3.76
C LEU A 80 -11.38 -3.74 -2.91
N ARG A 81 -11.38 -5.06 -2.67
CA ARG A 81 -10.34 -5.79 -1.95
C ARG A 81 -9.64 -6.73 -2.91
N GLY A 82 -8.30 -6.59 -2.99
CA GLY A 82 -7.50 -7.38 -3.91
C GLY A 82 -7.50 -6.86 -5.34
N PHE A 83 -6.72 -7.51 -6.19
CA PHE A 83 -6.64 -7.22 -7.62
C PHE A 83 -6.85 -8.45 -8.51
N GLY A 84 -7.42 -9.53 -7.94
CA GLY A 84 -7.83 -10.73 -8.64
C GLY A 84 -6.77 -11.82 -8.74
N VAL A 85 -5.76 -11.81 -7.86
CA VAL A 85 -4.73 -12.85 -7.76
C VAL A 85 -4.73 -13.43 -6.36
N ASP A 86 -5.32 -14.62 -6.21
CA ASP A 86 -5.57 -15.29 -4.93
C ASP A 86 -4.36 -15.34 -4.00
N GLU A 87 -3.17 -15.65 -4.53
CA GLU A 87 -1.93 -15.69 -3.74
C GLU A 87 -1.71 -14.40 -2.95
N PHE A 88 -1.99 -13.25 -3.57
CA PHE A 88 -1.73 -11.94 -3.00
C PHE A 88 -2.95 -11.30 -2.36
N ASP A 89 -4.14 -11.64 -2.85
CA ASP A 89 -5.39 -11.17 -2.26
C ASP A 89 -5.57 -11.74 -0.85
N ARG A 90 -5.14 -13.00 -0.60
CA ARG A 90 -5.08 -13.60 0.74
C ARG A 90 -4.11 -12.92 1.71
N GLU A 91 -3.21 -12.09 1.21
CA GLU A 91 -2.27 -11.32 2.02
C GLU A 91 -2.75 -9.90 2.35
N GLY A 92 -3.91 -9.47 1.83
CA GLY A 92 -4.49 -8.17 2.14
C GLY A 92 -3.59 -7.00 1.72
N ARG A 93 -3.18 -6.95 0.43
CA ARG A 93 -2.15 -6.01 -0.05
C ARG A 93 -2.67 -4.84 -0.87
N TYR A 94 -3.92 -4.91 -1.36
CA TYR A 94 -4.52 -3.90 -2.24
C TYR A 94 -5.95 -3.61 -1.78
N LEU A 95 -6.21 -2.37 -1.38
CA LEU A 95 -7.54 -1.91 -0.97
C LEU A 95 -7.84 -0.59 -1.67
N GLU A 96 -8.93 -0.55 -2.46
CA GLU A 96 -9.32 0.59 -3.27
C GLU A 96 -10.66 1.16 -2.79
N ALA A 97 -10.67 2.46 -2.51
CA ALA A 97 -11.89 3.24 -2.27
C ALA A 97 -12.21 4.09 -3.51
N ARG A 98 -13.44 3.97 -4.01
CA ARG A 98 -13.94 4.68 -5.20
C ARG A 98 -14.84 5.84 -4.82
N PHE A 99 -14.63 6.98 -5.49
CA PHE A 99 -15.38 8.23 -5.29
C PHE A 99 -15.70 8.86 -6.65
N GLY A 100 -16.83 8.50 -7.26
CA GLY A 100 -17.14 8.91 -8.64
C GLY A 100 -16.06 8.43 -9.62
N ALA A 101 -15.38 9.34 -10.29
CA ALA A 101 -14.28 9.03 -11.23
C ALA A 101 -12.90 8.90 -10.58
N LEU A 102 -12.78 9.08 -9.25
CA LEU A 102 -11.52 8.97 -8.51
C LEU A 102 -11.46 7.66 -7.73
N SER A 103 -10.29 7.03 -7.74
CA SER A 103 -9.93 5.91 -6.84
C SER A 103 -8.73 6.28 -5.97
N VAL A 104 -8.79 5.96 -4.69
CA VAL A 104 -7.65 6.02 -3.78
C VAL A 104 -7.34 4.62 -3.29
N VAL A 105 -6.08 4.22 -3.40
CA VAL A 105 -5.63 2.86 -3.12
C VAL A 105 -4.62 2.87 -1.99
N SER A 106 -4.83 2.02 -0.99
CA SER A 106 -3.79 1.63 -0.03
C SER A 106 -3.13 0.35 -0.53
N LEU A 107 -1.81 0.41 -0.76
CA LEU A 107 -1.02 -0.64 -1.38
C LEU A 107 0.17 -1.03 -0.50
N TYR A 108 0.43 -2.33 -0.38
CA TYR A 108 1.61 -2.85 0.28
C TYR A 108 2.28 -3.94 -0.56
N LEU A 109 3.37 -3.58 -1.25
CA LEU A 109 4.14 -4.55 -2.02
C LEU A 109 4.90 -5.52 -1.10
N PRO A 110 5.08 -6.78 -1.50
CA PRO A 110 5.89 -7.72 -0.74
C PRO A 110 7.34 -7.23 -0.54
N SER A 111 7.88 -7.43 0.65
CA SER A 111 9.32 -7.32 0.89
C SER A 111 10.01 -8.64 0.56
N GLY A 112 11.14 -8.59 -0.14
CA GLY A 112 11.98 -9.76 -0.44
C GLY A 112 13.13 -9.95 0.54
N SER A 113 13.26 -9.10 1.56
CA SER A 113 14.45 -9.06 2.45
C SER A 113 14.60 -10.28 3.37
N ALA A 114 13.55 -11.08 3.56
CA ALA A 114 13.56 -12.24 4.46
C ALA A 114 14.02 -13.55 3.79
N GLY A 115 14.71 -13.47 2.65
CA GLY A 115 15.33 -14.61 1.98
C GLY A 115 14.84 -14.87 0.56
N PRO A 116 15.45 -15.86 -0.13
CA PRO A 116 15.21 -16.12 -1.55
C PRO A 116 13.74 -16.39 -1.91
N GLU A 117 13.03 -17.15 -1.08
CA GLU A 117 11.61 -17.45 -1.32
C GLU A 117 10.74 -16.20 -1.28
N ARG A 118 11.04 -15.27 -0.36
CA ARG A 118 10.33 -13.99 -0.27
C ARG A 118 10.64 -13.09 -1.46
N GLN A 119 11.89 -13.10 -1.92
CA GLN A 119 12.26 -12.38 -3.14
C GLN A 119 11.56 -12.97 -4.37
N ALA A 120 11.48 -14.30 -4.48
CA ALA A 120 10.74 -14.96 -5.54
C ALA A 120 9.23 -14.61 -5.50
N SER A 121 8.63 -14.62 -4.32
CA SER A 121 7.23 -14.18 -4.15
C SER A 121 7.03 -12.72 -4.56
N LYS A 122 7.97 -11.84 -4.21
CA LYS A 122 7.95 -10.44 -4.65
C LYS A 122 7.97 -10.31 -6.17
N PHE A 123 8.83 -11.05 -6.86
CA PHE A 123 8.88 -11.02 -8.32
C PHE A 123 7.58 -11.54 -8.93
N ARG A 124 7.00 -12.63 -8.42
CA ARG A 124 5.67 -13.09 -8.88
C ARG A 124 4.58 -12.03 -8.68
N PHE A 125 4.64 -11.29 -7.55
CA PHE A 125 3.74 -10.16 -7.34
C PHE A 125 3.92 -9.08 -8.40
N LEU A 126 5.15 -8.66 -8.66
CA LEU A 126 5.47 -7.62 -9.64
C LEU A 126 5.02 -8.02 -11.04
N ASP A 127 5.23 -9.28 -11.43
CA ASP A 127 4.82 -9.84 -12.73
C ASP A 127 3.29 -9.84 -12.87
N ALA A 128 2.56 -10.22 -11.81
CA ALA A 128 1.10 -10.22 -11.81
C ALA A 128 0.51 -8.80 -11.71
N PHE A 129 1.18 -7.89 -11.02
CA PHE A 129 0.66 -6.56 -10.74
C PHE A 129 0.85 -5.58 -11.90
N MET A 130 1.89 -5.71 -12.73
CA MET A 130 2.10 -4.83 -13.89
C MET A 130 0.94 -4.86 -14.90
N PRO A 131 0.43 -6.03 -15.34
CA PRO A 131 -0.77 -6.08 -16.19
C PRO A 131 -1.98 -5.38 -15.55
N TRP A 132 -2.18 -5.54 -14.24
CA TRP A 132 -3.22 -4.84 -13.51
C TRP A 132 -3.04 -3.31 -13.59
N MET A 133 -1.85 -2.80 -13.27
CA MET A 133 -1.52 -1.37 -13.35
C MET A 133 -1.76 -0.81 -14.75
N ARG A 134 -1.31 -1.50 -15.79
CA ARG A 134 -1.58 -1.12 -17.19
C ARG A 134 -3.08 -1.12 -17.51
N SER A 135 -3.87 -1.99 -16.88
CA SER A 135 -5.32 -1.99 -17.04
C SER A 135 -5.96 -0.75 -16.41
N LEU A 136 -5.46 -0.30 -15.24
CA LEU A 136 -5.95 0.89 -14.56
C LEU A 136 -5.71 2.15 -15.41
N SER A 137 -4.52 2.31 -16.01
CA SER A 137 -4.18 3.47 -16.82
C SER A 137 -5.03 3.63 -18.10
N ARG A 138 -5.79 2.59 -18.49
CA ARG A 138 -6.71 2.60 -19.62
C ARG A 138 -8.15 2.92 -19.24
N LYS A 139 -8.46 2.95 -17.95
CA LYS A 139 -9.82 3.25 -17.47
C LYS A 139 -10.06 4.76 -17.46
N ARG A 140 -11.31 5.18 -17.65
CA ARG A 140 -11.74 6.59 -17.47
C ARG A 140 -11.90 6.92 -16.00
N ARG A 141 -10.80 6.82 -15.24
CA ARG A 141 -10.78 7.01 -13.80
C ARG A 141 -9.40 7.47 -13.37
N ASP A 142 -9.34 8.43 -12.48
CA ASP A 142 -8.10 8.86 -11.84
C ASP A 142 -7.75 7.92 -10.69
N TYR A 143 -6.48 7.56 -10.57
CA TYR A 143 -5.98 6.69 -9.51
C TYR A 143 -4.89 7.39 -8.71
N VAL A 144 -5.07 7.43 -7.39
CA VAL A 144 -4.04 7.82 -6.41
C VAL A 144 -3.64 6.57 -5.64
N LEU A 145 -2.45 6.05 -5.91
CA LEU A 145 -1.92 4.87 -5.21
C LEU A 145 -0.96 5.34 -4.12
N CYS A 146 -1.36 5.13 -2.89
CA CYS A 146 -0.59 5.42 -1.70
C CYS A 146 -0.10 4.12 -1.10
N GLY A 147 1.20 4.01 -0.78
CA GLY A 147 1.62 2.75 -0.19
C GLY A 147 3.12 2.61 0.03
N ASP A 148 3.46 1.46 0.59
CA ASP A 148 4.83 1.01 0.69
C ASP A 148 5.15 0.09 -0.50
N TRP A 149 5.91 0.62 -1.43
CA TRP A 149 6.30 -0.08 -2.65
C TRP A 149 7.44 -1.09 -2.44
N ASN A 150 8.09 -1.04 -1.28
CA ASN A 150 9.27 -1.87 -0.98
C ASN A 150 10.36 -1.85 -2.07
N ILE A 151 10.40 -0.77 -2.85
CA ILE A 151 11.38 -0.52 -3.92
C ILE A 151 11.84 0.94 -3.81
N ALA A 152 13.15 1.14 -3.67
CA ALA A 152 13.79 2.41 -3.95
C ALA A 152 14.13 2.47 -5.45
N HIS A 153 13.57 3.45 -6.17
CA HIS A 153 13.67 3.51 -7.62
C HIS A 153 15.05 3.96 -8.10
N ARG A 154 15.54 5.05 -7.53
CA ARG A 154 16.78 5.71 -7.95
C ARG A 154 17.79 5.83 -6.80
N PRO A 155 19.09 6.04 -7.12
CA PRO A 155 20.11 6.23 -6.10
C PRO A 155 19.80 7.32 -5.06
N ILE A 156 19.06 8.36 -5.44
CA ILE A 156 18.67 9.44 -4.53
C ILE A 156 17.69 8.96 -3.44
N ASP A 157 16.99 7.85 -3.67
CA ASP A 157 15.98 7.32 -2.75
C ASP A 157 16.60 6.50 -1.60
N LEU A 158 17.90 6.21 -1.69
CA LEU A 158 18.55 5.31 -0.74
C LEU A 158 19.93 5.83 -0.35
N ARG A 159 20.14 6.15 0.93
CA ARG A 159 21.41 6.70 1.41
C ARG A 159 22.65 5.88 1.04
N ASN A 160 22.58 4.56 1.18
CA ASN A 160 23.69 3.63 0.93
C ASN A 160 23.45 2.81 -0.37
N TRP A 161 22.98 3.47 -1.44
CA TRP A 161 22.60 2.80 -2.67
C TRP A 161 23.70 1.93 -3.31
N LYS A 162 24.98 2.33 -3.19
CA LYS A 162 26.11 1.58 -3.77
C LYS A 162 26.24 0.17 -3.19
N SER A 163 26.09 0.02 -1.88
CA SER A 163 26.16 -1.28 -1.19
C SER A 163 24.85 -2.08 -1.29
N ASN A 164 23.74 -1.42 -1.65
CA ASN A 164 22.42 -2.06 -1.70
C ASN A 164 22.02 -2.59 -3.09
N GLN A 165 22.86 -2.46 -4.12
CA GLN A 165 22.53 -2.87 -5.49
C GLN A 165 22.20 -4.37 -5.66
N LYS A 166 22.57 -5.19 -4.69
CA LYS A 166 22.27 -6.64 -4.66
C LYS A 166 21.25 -7.02 -3.60
N ASN A 167 20.63 -6.04 -2.96
CA ASN A 167 19.67 -6.26 -1.88
C ASN A 167 18.24 -6.05 -2.38
N SER A 168 17.29 -6.82 -1.84
CA SER A 168 15.87 -6.61 -2.06
C SER A 168 15.48 -5.16 -1.78
N GLY A 169 14.63 -4.62 -2.63
CA GLY A 169 14.21 -3.21 -2.59
C GLY A 169 15.08 -2.28 -3.44
N PHE A 170 16.22 -2.76 -3.97
CA PHE A 170 17.07 -1.97 -4.87
C PHE A 170 17.74 -2.80 -5.98
N LEU A 171 17.23 -3.98 -6.27
CA LEU A 171 17.71 -4.81 -7.36
C LEU A 171 17.49 -4.12 -8.71
N PRO A 172 18.35 -4.37 -9.73
CA PRO A 172 18.17 -3.81 -11.07
C PRO A 172 16.78 -4.10 -11.65
N GLU A 173 16.27 -5.32 -11.46
CA GLU A 173 14.97 -5.78 -11.95
C GLU A 173 13.81 -5.03 -11.28
N GLU A 174 13.90 -4.78 -9.99
CA GLU A 174 12.90 -4.01 -9.24
C GLU A 174 12.86 -2.56 -9.70
N ARG A 175 14.02 -1.95 -9.95
CA ARG A 175 14.12 -0.58 -10.48
C ARG A 175 13.61 -0.49 -11.92
N ALA A 176 13.93 -1.49 -12.76
CA ALA A 176 13.40 -1.57 -14.12
C ALA A 176 11.87 -1.69 -14.12
N TRP A 177 11.29 -2.42 -13.15
CA TRP A 177 9.84 -2.48 -12.98
C TRP A 177 9.24 -1.10 -12.65
N MET A 178 9.91 -0.30 -11.82
CA MET A 178 9.48 1.09 -11.55
C MET A 178 9.63 1.99 -12.78
N ASP A 179 10.68 1.81 -13.60
CA ASP A 179 10.83 2.51 -14.87
C ASP A 179 9.66 2.20 -15.82
N GLU A 180 9.21 0.94 -15.86
CA GLU A 180 8.04 0.54 -16.65
C GLU A 180 6.74 1.16 -16.12
N LEU A 181 6.56 1.17 -14.80
CA LEU A 181 5.38 1.75 -14.16
C LEU A 181 5.25 3.24 -14.48
N LEU A 182 6.35 3.99 -14.32
CA LEU A 182 6.36 5.45 -14.48
C LEU A 182 6.51 5.90 -15.95
N GLY A 183 6.95 5.02 -16.84
CA GLY A 183 7.09 5.28 -18.28
C GLY A 183 5.93 4.65 -19.08
N PRO A 184 6.08 3.41 -19.59
CA PRO A 184 5.09 2.77 -20.45
C PRO A 184 3.69 2.64 -19.83
N ALA A 185 3.58 2.38 -18.52
CA ALA A 185 2.29 2.29 -17.83
C ALA A 185 1.68 3.67 -17.49
N LYS A 186 2.40 4.76 -17.70
CA LYS A 186 1.95 6.17 -17.60
C LYS A 186 1.51 6.61 -16.20
N PHE A 187 2.04 6.01 -15.15
CA PHE A 187 1.89 6.54 -13.80
C PHE A 187 2.91 7.64 -13.53
N ILE A 188 2.60 8.50 -12.59
CA ILE A 188 3.44 9.65 -12.22
C ILE A 188 3.81 9.49 -10.75
N ASP A 189 5.10 9.65 -10.45
CA ASP A 189 5.55 9.80 -9.07
C ASP A 189 5.16 11.20 -8.59
N ALA A 190 4.17 11.27 -7.69
CA ALA A 190 3.66 12.54 -7.20
C ALA A 190 4.61 13.24 -6.21
N PHE A 191 5.64 12.55 -5.74
CA PHE A 191 6.66 13.12 -4.86
C PHE A 191 7.79 13.79 -5.63
N ARG A 192 8.00 13.42 -6.91
CA ARG A 192 9.07 13.93 -7.77
C ARG A 192 8.59 14.44 -9.10
#